data_4b5031a776f4b2e107509f3620b644a6
#
_entry.id   4b5031a776f4b2e107509f3620b644a6
#
_cell.length_a   1.000
_cell.length_b   1.000
_cell.length_c   1.000
_cell.angle_alpha   90.00
_cell.angle_beta   90.00
_cell.angle_gamma   90.00
#
_symmetry.space_group_name_H-M   'P 1'
#
loop_
_entity.id
_entity.type
_entity.pdbx_description
1 polymer ?
#
loop_
_entity_poly.entity_id
_entity_poly.type
_entity_poly.pdbx_seq_one_letter_code
_entity_poly.pdbx_strand_id
1 'polypeptide(L)'
;MTIRTDPSLTVRQDRRLVRPNAHSQRFLLARIVAPTTTTERARPPVNLAIVLDRSGSMSGEKLRVAKAAVEEAIGRLQPEDRFSVVVYDDQVDVVIASASASGESRKAAVERLG
;
A
#
# COMPACT_ATOMS: atom_id res chain seq x y z
N MET A 1 -24.68 -16.85 6.19
CA MET A 1 -23.32 -16.31 5.89
C MET A 1 -22.44 -16.61 7.09
N THR A 2 -21.47 -17.50 6.95
CA THR A 2 -20.58 -17.86 8.07
C THR A 2 -19.48 -16.82 8.18
N ILE A 3 -19.48 -16.05 9.26
CA ILE A 3 -18.42 -15.08 9.56
C ILE A 3 -17.20 -15.88 10.03
N ARG A 4 -16.12 -15.88 9.25
CA ARG A 4 -14.85 -16.49 9.66
C ARG A 4 -14.10 -15.50 10.54
N THR A 5 -13.82 -15.93 11.76
CA THR A 5 -13.07 -15.14 12.75
C THR A 5 -11.56 -15.39 12.70
N ASP A 6 -11.12 -16.48 12.05
CA ASP A 6 -9.71 -16.87 11.96
C ASP A 6 -9.15 -16.73 10.55
N PRO A 7 -7.86 -16.34 10.41
CA PRO A 7 -7.19 -16.35 9.13
C PRO A 7 -7.05 -17.79 8.61
N SER A 8 -7.17 -17.98 7.32
CA SER A 8 -6.96 -19.30 6.71
C SER A 8 -5.90 -19.26 5.64
N LEU A 9 -5.04 -20.28 5.63
CA LEU A 9 -4.08 -20.55 4.58
C LEU A 9 -4.48 -21.83 3.88
N THR A 10 -4.66 -21.77 2.58
CA THR A 10 -4.88 -22.95 1.74
C THR A 10 -3.77 -23.05 0.72
N VAL A 11 -3.15 -24.23 0.63
CA VAL A 11 -2.12 -24.52 -0.38
C VAL A 11 -2.62 -25.61 -1.31
N ARG A 12 -2.56 -25.35 -2.59
CA ARG A 12 -2.94 -26.31 -3.64
C ARG A 12 -1.79 -26.45 -4.65
N GLN A 13 -1.56 -27.66 -5.10
CA GLN A 13 -0.61 -27.96 -6.16
C GLN A 13 -1.37 -28.33 -7.44
N ASP A 14 -0.77 -28.05 -8.59
CA ASP A 14 -1.36 -28.33 -9.89
C ASP A 14 -1.51 -29.84 -10.17
N ARG A 15 -0.59 -30.67 -9.65
CA ARG A 15 -0.56 -32.12 -9.87
C ARG A 15 -0.12 -32.86 -8.61
N ARG A 16 -0.76 -33.99 -8.33
CA ARG A 16 -0.45 -34.85 -7.17
C ARG A 16 0.70 -35.82 -7.45
N LEU A 17 0.90 -36.22 -8.73
CA LEU A 17 1.88 -37.24 -9.11
C LEU A 17 3.10 -36.61 -9.77
N VAL A 18 4.27 -37.14 -9.45
CA VAL A 18 5.57 -36.76 -10.02
C VAL A 18 6.13 -37.98 -10.74
N ARG A 19 6.62 -37.80 -11.98
CA ARG A 19 7.35 -38.86 -12.69
C ARG A 19 8.75 -39.00 -12.07
N PRO A 20 9.19 -40.20 -11.73
CA PRO A 20 10.56 -40.42 -11.27
C PRO A 20 11.55 -40.11 -12.40
N ASN A 21 12.72 -39.61 -12.03
CA ASN A 21 13.84 -39.31 -12.95
C ASN A 21 13.52 -38.36 -14.11
N ALA A 22 12.57 -37.45 -13.95
CA ALA A 22 12.20 -36.46 -14.97
C ALA A 22 12.13 -35.04 -14.36
N HIS A 23 12.62 -34.08 -15.12
CA HIS A 23 12.37 -32.66 -14.76
C HIS A 23 10.89 -32.35 -15.02
N SER A 24 10.24 -31.73 -14.03
CA SER A 24 8.87 -31.23 -14.19
C SER A 24 8.69 -29.89 -13.53
N GLN A 25 8.07 -28.96 -14.25
CA GLN A 25 7.65 -27.68 -13.70
C GLN A 25 6.37 -27.88 -12.89
N ARG A 26 6.31 -27.25 -11.72
CA ARG A 26 5.19 -27.34 -10.77
C ARG A 26 4.72 -25.95 -10.39
N PHE A 27 3.43 -25.84 -10.17
CA PHE A 27 2.82 -24.63 -9.68
C PHE A 27 2.20 -24.90 -8.31
N LEU A 28 2.45 -23.99 -7.38
CA LEU A 28 1.86 -23.97 -6.06
C LEU A 28 1.04 -22.69 -5.93
N LEU A 29 -0.23 -22.84 -5.55
CA LEU A 29 -1.10 -21.72 -5.19
C LEU A 29 -1.24 -21.69 -3.68
N ALA A 30 -0.72 -20.65 -3.05
CA ALA A 30 -0.98 -20.32 -1.66
C ALA A 30 -2.03 -19.21 -1.60
N ARG A 31 -3.16 -19.50 -0.96
CA ARG A 31 -4.24 -18.53 -0.77
C ARG A 31 -4.38 -18.23 0.71
N ILE A 32 -4.22 -16.95 1.06
CA ILE A 32 -4.44 -16.44 2.41
C ILE A 32 -5.75 -15.67 2.39
N VAL A 33 -6.63 -16.01 3.32
CA VAL A 33 -7.89 -15.28 3.53
C VAL A 33 -7.85 -14.69 4.92
N ALA A 34 -7.88 -13.35 5.00
CA ALA A 34 -7.98 -12.64 6.26
C ALA A 34 -9.39 -12.80 6.84
N PRO A 35 -9.55 -12.82 8.17
CA PRO A 35 -10.85 -12.82 8.79
C PRO A 35 -11.59 -11.51 8.52
N THR A 36 -12.90 -11.60 8.39
CA THR A 36 -13.75 -10.40 8.38
C THR A 36 -13.96 -9.98 9.83
N THR A 37 -13.34 -8.86 10.21
CA THR A 37 -13.61 -8.30 11.54
C THR A 37 -14.93 -7.55 11.51
N THR A 38 -15.85 -7.97 12.36
CA THR A 38 -17.14 -7.28 12.61
C THR A 38 -17.05 -6.25 13.73
N THR A 39 -15.88 -6.12 14.34
CA THR A 39 -15.68 -5.18 15.44
C THR A 39 -15.35 -3.80 14.87
N GLU A 40 -16.20 -2.83 15.14
CA GLU A 40 -15.92 -1.40 15.03
C GLU A 40 -14.86 -0.99 16.07
N ARG A 41 -13.72 -1.67 16.08
CA ARG A 41 -12.59 -1.24 16.85
C ARG A 41 -11.96 -0.09 16.09
N ALA A 42 -11.99 1.10 16.67
CA ALA A 42 -11.20 2.21 16.19
C ALA A 42 -9.77 1.70 15.98
N ARG A 43 -9.27 1.77 14.74
CA ARG A 43 -7.88 1.38 14.49
C ARG A 43 -6.94 2.33 15.24
N PRO A 44 -5.80 1.85 15.74
CA PRO A 44 -4.81 2.74 16.32
C PRO A 44 -4.30 3.74 15.28
N PRO A 45 -3.90 4.96 15.69
CA PRO A 45 -3.29 5.93 14.81
C PRO A 45 -2.07 5.37 14.10
N VAL A 46 -1.89 5.73 12.83
CA VAL A 46 -0.72 5.34 12.04
C VAL A 46 0.17 6.55 11.78
N ASN A 47 1.45 6.29 11.56
CA ASN A 47 2.40 7.27 11.03
C ASN A 47 2.87 6.76 9.66
N LEU A 48 2.44 7.45 8.60
CA LEU A 48 2.69 7.05 7.21
C LEU A 48 3.79 7.90 6.60
N ALA A 49 4.88 7.28 6.17
CA ALA A 49 5.90 7.94 5.37
C ALA A 49 5.72 7.53 3.90
N ILE A 50 5.53 8.52 3.04
CA ILE A 50 5.36 8.31 1.58
C ILE A 50 6.63 8.81 0.90
N VAL A 51 7.22 7.98 0.06
CA VAL A 51 8.37 8.33 -0.77
C VAL A 51 7.97 8.15 -2.22
N LEU A 52 7.99 9.24 -2.99
CA LEU A 52 7.60 9.27 -4.40
C LEU A 52 8.82 9.45 -5.28
N ASP A 53 9.02 8.52 -6.21
CA ASP A 53 10.00 8.63 -7.28
C ASP A 53 9.49 9.62 -8.35
N ARG A 54 10.27 10.69 -8.57
CA ARG A 54 10.01 11.72 -9.59
C ARG A 54 11.06 11.70 -10.70
N SER A 55 11.88 10.64 -10.77
CA SER A 55 12.92 10.49 -11.78
C SER A 55 12.36 10.57 -13.22
N GLY A 56 13.22 10.84 -14.20
CA GLY A 56 12.82 11.01 -15.59
C GLY A 56 12.06 9.82 -16.19
N SER A 57 12.33 8.59 -15.72
CA SER A 57 11.61 7.37 -16.12
C SER A 57 10.15 7.33 -15.66
N MET A 58 9.81 8.16 -14.67
CA MET A 58 8.45 8.31 -14.13
C MET A 58 7.65 9.41 -14.84
N SER A 59 8.26 10.19 -15.74
CA SER A 59 7.61 11.33 -16.39
C SER A 59 6.30 10.96 -17.12
N GLY A 60 5.41 11.94 -17.25
CA GLY A 60 4.12 11.79 -17.92
C GLY A 60 3.08 11.05 -17.09
N GLU A 61 2.42 10.07 -17.70
CA GLU A 61 1.27 9.36 -17.11
C GLU A 61 1.63 8.60 -15.82
N LYS A 62 2.81 8.03 -15.75
CA LYS A 62 3.25 7.29 -14.54
C LYS A 62 3.31 8.18 -13.32
N LEU A 63 3.92 9.35 -13.46
CA LEU A 63 4.03 10.32 -12.36
C LEU A 63 2.64 10.87 -11.98
N ARG A 64 1.79 11.11 -12.96
CA ARG A 64 0.40 11.55 -12.71
C ARG A 64 -0.37 10.53 -11.87
N VAL A 65 -0.30 9.26 -12.23
CA VAL A 65 -0.95 8.17 -11.49
C VAL A 65 -0.36 8.02 -10.09
N ALA A 66 0.96 8.12 -9.96
CA ALA A 66 1.63 8.03 -8.67
C ALA A 66 1.23 9.18 -7.73
N LYS A 67 1.18 10.43 -8.23
CA LYS A 67 0.68 11.58 -7.46
C LYS A 67 -0.77 11.37 -7.00
N ALA A 68 -1.66 10.94 -7.90
CA ALA A 68 -3.05 10.65 -7.55
C ALA A 68 -3.17 9.57 -6.47
N ALA A 69 -2.31 8.54 -6.49
CA ALA A 69 -2.27 7.52 -5.46
C ALA A 69 -1.82 8.08 -4.10
N VAL A 70 -0.86 9.01 -4.08
CA VAL A 70 -0.43 9.71 -2.86
C VAL A 70 -1.56 10.55 -2.30
N GLU A 71 -2.26 11.32 -3.13
CA GLU A 71 -3.42 12.14 -2.74
C GLU A 71 -4.52 11.27 -2.13
N GLU A 72 -4.85 10.16 -2.76
CA GLU A 72 -5.85 9.20 -2.27
C GLU A 72 -5.42 8.60 -0.92
N ALA A 73 -4.16 8.21 -0.77
CA ALA A 73 -3.63 7.67 0.48
C ALA A 73 -3.74 8.68 1.62
N ILE A 74 -3.35 9.94 1.37
CA ILE A 74 -3.46 11.04 2.34
C ILE A 74 -4.93 11.31 2.68
N GLY A 75 -5.82 11.26 1.69
CA GLY A 75 -7.26 11.48 1.85
C GLY A 75 -7.93 10.48 2.79
N ARG A 76 -7.40 9.24 2.88
CA ARG A 76 -7.93 8.16 3.73
C ARG A 76 -7.42 8.17 5.17
N LEU A 77 -6.44 9.00 5.49
CA LEU A 77 -5.93 9.10 6.85
C LEU A 77 -6.99 9.70 7.79
N GLN A 78 -6.96 9.31 9.05
CA GLN A 78 -7.78 9.90 10.11
C GLN A 78 -7.06 11.12 10.71
N PRO A 79 -7.77 12.04 11.38
CA PRO A 79 -7.14 13.23 11.97
C PRO A 79 -6.04 12.90 12.99
N GLU A 80 -6.14 11.75 13.65
CA GLU A 80 -5.19 11.25 14.65
C GLU A 80 -3.93 10.65 14.01
N ASP A 81 -3.96 10.37 12.70
CA ASP A 81 -2.81 9.87 11.97
C ASP A 81 -1.78 10.96 11.74
N ARG A 82 -0.57 10.53 11.47
CA ARG A 82 0.52 11.39 11.02
C ARG A 82 1.01 10.94 9.68
N PHE A 83 1.51 11.85 8.89
CA PHE A 83 2.14 11.52 7.62
C PHE A 83 3.27 12.46 7.26
N SER A 84 4.13 12.00 6.39
CA SER A 84 5.17 12.78 5.71
C SER A 84 5.23 12.38 4.24
N VAL A 85 5.65 13.30 3.38
CA VAL A 85 5.85 13.04 1.96
C VAL A 85 7.21 13.55 1.55
N VAL A 86 7.98 12.69 0.90
CA VAL A 86 9.28 12.97 0.32
C VAL A 86 9.22 12.59 -1.15
N VAL A 87 9.77 13.43 -1.99
CA VAL A 87 9.97 13.13 -3.42
C VAL A 87 11.46 13.07 -3.71
N TYR A 88 11.85 12.27 -4.67
CA TYR A 88 13.24 12.20 -5.09
C TYR A 88 13.35 12.05 -6.61
N ASP A 89 14.40 12.63 -7.14
CA ASP A 89 14.97 12.43 -8.48
C ASP A 89 16.50 12.44 -8.35
N ASP A 90 17.21 13.41 -8.93
CA ASP A 90 18.63 13.66 -8.67
C ASP A 90 18.84 14.29 -7.28
N GLN A 91 17.80 14.80 -6.67
CA GLN A 91 17.76 15.41 -5.34
C GLN A 91 16.63 14.81 -4.52
N VAL A 92 16.70 15.00 -3.21
CA VAL A 92 15.66 14.58 -2.27
C VAL A 92 15.01 15.82 -1.69
N ASP A 93 13.69 15.96 -1.91
CA ASP A 93 12.89 17.08 -1.41
C ASP A 93 11.84 16.60 -0.41
N VAL A 94 11.77 17.26 0.74
CA VAL A 94 10.71 17.04 1.72
C VAL A 94 9.52 17.92 1.35
N VAL A 95 8.50 17.32 0.76
CA VAL A 95 7.25 18.01 0.39
C VAL A 95 6.51 18.44 1.64
N ILE A 96 6.38 17.54 2.61
CA ILE A 96 5.85 17.82 3.94
C ILE A 96 6.57 16.99 4.98
N ALA A 97 7.10 17.62 6.00
CA ALA A 97 7.64 16.94 7.17
C ALA A 97 6.50 16.28 7.98
N SER A 98 6.85 15.35 8.87
CA SER A 98 5.85 14.62 9.66
C SER A 98 4.88 15.57 10.38
N ALA A 99 3.63 15.53 9.96
CA ALA A 99 2.54 16.35 10.48
C ALA A 99 1.31 15.50 10.78
N SER A 100 0.41 16.00 11.63
CA SER A 100 -0.91 15.38 11.82
C SER A 100 -1.71 15.46 10.51
N ALA A 101 -2.54 14.46 10.23
CA ALA A 101 -3.37 14.41 9.03
C ALA A 101 -4.58 15.37 9.12
N SER A 102 -4.33 16.64 9.46
CA SER A 102 -5.33 17.71 9.45
C SER A 102 -5.71 18.10 8.03
N GLY A 103 -6.84 18.78 7.87
CA GLY A 103 -7.26 19.31 6.57
C GLY A 103 -6.24 20.25 5.95
N GLU A 104 -5.60 21.09 6.78
CA GLU A 104 -4.56 22.03 6.36
C GLU A 104 -3.31 21.31 5.85
N SER A 105 -2.80 20.33 6.63
CA SER A 105 -1.60 19.57 6.24
C SER A 105 -1.82 18.77 4.97
N ARG A 106 -3.01 18.18 4.79
CA ARG A 106 -3.36 17.44 3.56
C ARG A 106 -3.40 18.37 2.34
N LYS A 107 -4.05 19.53 2.49
CA LYS A 107 -4.12 20.53 1.43
C LYS A 107 -2.73 21.02 1.04
N ALA A 108 -1.90 21.35 2.02
CA ALA A 108 -0.52 21.77 1.77
C ALA A 108 0.33 20.69 1.08
N ALA A 109 0.14 19.41 1.40
CA ALA A 109 0.82 18.31 0.76
C ALA A 109 0.42 18.18 -0.71
N VAL A 110 -0.88 18.21 -1.01
CA VAL A 110 -1.42 18.11 -2.38
C VAL A 110 -0.96 19.30 -3.24
N GLU A 111 -1.05 20.52 -2.74
CA GLU A 111 -0.59 21.72 -3.45
C GLU A 111 0.91 21.70 -3.79
N ARG A 112 1.74 21.14 -2.91
CA ARG A 112 3.18 21.03 -3.14
C ARG A 112 3.58 19.85 -4.03
N LEU A 113 2.72 18.85 -4.15
CA LEU A 113 2.92 17.73 -5.07
C LEU A 113 2.57 18.08 -6.52
N GLY A 114 1.64 19.01 -6.74
CA GLY A 114 1.21 19.48 -8.07
C GLY A 114 2.29 20.22 -8.80
#